data_344989373b01ef2749cf152f5c5badd1
#
_entry.id   344989373b01ef2749cf152f5c5badd1
#
_cell.length_a   1.000
_cell.length_b   1.000
_cell.length_c   1.000
_cell.angle_alpha   90.00
_cell.angle_beta   90.00
_cell.angle_gamma   90.00
#
_symmetry.space_group_name_H-M   'P 1'
#
loop_
_entity.id
_entity.type
_entity.pdbx_description
1 polymer ?
#
loop_
_entity_poly.entity_id
_entity_poly.type
_entity_poly.pdbx_seq_one_letter_code
_entity_poly.pdbx_strand_id
1 'polypeptide(L)'
;GVTYLVSSRSTPIYRASSQLLIQQAANPSGLQWTEVLTSERLAANYARLLTTRPVLNQVAANLRLPEISSTIIVDPVRETQIIVLHVEDPNPALATAVANDLPAVFISQNEKQQQQRINSTLEVYQTQIDGVQADIEQAQTQLQVFQSLEDNGDELTLEQAAQRARLEASLAQYRSSLAELLRNRDDVKRAEANRGDTITVVEPALEPTQPIRPRVMVNTLIAAALGALLLAAVAFLIEYLDDTVKLPEDAARVTGLPALGSLVQFRAGDKERRLIAATSPQSPFTESYRTLRTNIQFSSLDKPIDKLMLTSASPGEGKSTTAANLAVVIAQGGKRTILVDTDLRRPVLHQVFSLPNAVGVTNALLMPEGSDLSPFLQPTEVENLWLLSSGPQPPNPSELLGSHRMSEMIDELRRYADMLVFDSPPTLAVTDAAVLARQMDGVLLVVESASTREV
;
A
#
# COMPACT_ATOMS: atom_id res chain seq x y z
N GLY A 1 -11.13 7.44 -1.75
CA GLY A 1 -12.20 8.26 -1.15
C GLY A 1 -11.78 8.86 0.18
N VAL A 2 -11.59 8.07 1.21
CA VAL A 2 -11.31 8.55 2.58
C VAL A 2 -10.00 9.36 2.64
N THR A 3 -8.93 8.86 2.06
CA THR A 3 -7.62 9.54 2.05
C THR A 3 -7.68 10.91 1.36
N TYR A 4 -8.43 11.02 0.28
CA TYR A 4 -8.69 12.30 -0.39
C TYR A 4 -9.41 13.28 0.53
N LEU A 5 -10.49 12.85 1.19
CA LEU A 5 -11.27 13.67 2.11
C LEU A 5 -10.46 14.12 3.33
N VAL A 6 -9.67 13.23 3.92
CA VAL A 6 -8.79 13.56 5.05
C VAL A 6 -7.70 14.54 4.62
N SER A 7 -7.03 14.25 3.49
CA SER A 7 -5.96 15.09 2.98
C SER A 7 -6.45 16.47 2.53
N SER A 8 -7.63 16.57 1.93
CA SER A 8 -8.22 17.85 1.50
C SER A 8 -8.73 18.71 2.66
N ARG A 9 -9.03 18.10 3.83
CA ARG A 9 -9.45 18.81 5.06
C ARG A 9 -8.29 19.17 5.97
N SER A 10 -7.09 18.67 5.72
CA SER A 10 -5.91 19.04 6.49
C SER A 10 -5.52 20.49 6.20
N THR A 11 -5.07 21.23 7.23
CA THR A 11 -4.65 22.62 7.12
C THR A 11 -3.53 22.74 6.07
N PRO A 12 -3.71 23.55 5.02
CA PRO A 12 -2.66 23.77 4.04
C PRO A 12 -1.48 24.50 4.67
N ILE A 13 -0.26 24.17 4.29
CA ILE A 13 0.96 24.83 4.71
C ILE A 13 1.62 25.44 3.47
N TYR A 14 1.91 26.72 3.56
CA TYR A 14 2.56 27.49 2.51
C TYR A 14 4.00 27.75 2.88
N ARG A 15 4.90 27.85 1.90
CA ARG A 15 6.32 28.16 2.10
C ARG A 15 6.67 29.42 1.32
N ALA A 16 7.12 30.42 2.04
CA ALA A 16 7.77 31.60 1.46
C ALA A 16 9.28 31.46 1.60
N SER A 17 10.04 31.93 0.61
CA SER A 17 11.52 31.81 0.62
C SER A 17 12.16 33.12 0.23
N SER A 18 13.20 33.52 0.98
CA SER A 18 14.05 34.63 0.61
C SER A 18 15.52 34.20 0.56
N GLN A 19 16.36 34.93 -0.22
CA GLN A 19 17.75 34.60 -0.38
C GLN A 19 18.62 35.79 0.07
N LEU A 20 19.63 35.51 0.89
CA LEU A 20 20.61 36.47 1.38
C LEU A 20 21.97 36.11 0.82
N LEU A 21 22.68 37.13 0.35
CA LEU A 21 24.08 37.07 -0.06
C LEU A 21 24.96 37.68 1.02
N ILE A 22 26.00 36.98 1.42
CA ILE A 22 27.01 37.43 2.35
C ILE A 22 28.24 37.82 1.54
N GLN A 23 28.54 39.13 1.42
CA GLN A 23 29.73 39.60 0.77
C GLN A 23 30.79 39.93 1.83
N GLN A 24 31.93 39.27 1.75
CA GLN A 24 33.08 39.63 2.56
C GLN A 24 33.85 40.80 1.89
N ALA A 25 34.34 41.74 2.67
CA ALA A 25 35.23 42.79 2.14
C ALA A 25 36.44 42.14 1.45
N ALA A 26 36.66 42.53 0.21
CA ALA A 26 37.80 42.04 -0.57
C ALA A 26 39.14 42.37 0.16
N ASN A 27 39.83 41.33 0.56
CA ASN A 27 41.17 41.49 1.15
C ASN A 27 42.20 41.59 0.01
N PRO A 28 42.92 42.72 -0.17
CA PRO A 28 43.80 42.92 -1.33
C PRO A 28 45.02 41.98 -1.39
N SER A 29 45.23 41.13 -0.38
CA SER A 29 46.37 40.22 -0.26
C SER A 29 46.07 38.74 -0.54
N GLY A 30 45.18 38.49 -1.46
CA GLY A 30 44.77 37.27 -2.13
C GLY A 30 45.38 35.93 -1.78
N LEU A 31 44.51 35.00 -1.37
CA LEU A 31 44.60 33.59 -1.68
C LEU A 31 43.16 33.07 -1.85
N GLN A 32 42.70 32.88 -3.07
CA GLN A 32 41.31 32.56 -3.46
C GLN A 32 40.69 31.32 -2.80
N TRP A 33 41.46 30.34 -2.37
CA TRP A 33 40.96 29.12 -1.75
C TRP A 33 40.57 29.26 -0.27
N THR A 34 41.23 30.15 0.46
CA THR A 34 40.94 30.44 1.87
C THR A 34 39.66 31.28 2.01
N GLU A 35 39.34 32.10 1.00
CA GLU A 35 38.14 32.94 0.99
C GLU A 35 36.84 32.12 0.88
N VAL A 36 36.81 31.06 0.05
CA VAL A 36 35.61 30.21 -0.12
C VAL A 36 35.29 29.46 1.16
N LEU A 37 36.27 28.83 1.79
CA LEU A 37 36.08 28.10 3.06
C LEU A 37 35.69 29.03 4.22
N THR A 38 36.19 30.26 4.21
CA THR A 38 35.85 31.25 5.23
C THR A 38 34.43 31.78 5.03
N SER A 39 34.03 31.99 3.78
CA SER A 39 32.67 32.43 3.41
C SER A 39 31.60 31.41 3.74
N GLU A 40 31.85 30.11 3.51
CA GLU A 40 30.91 29.02 3.88
C GLU A 40 30.72 28.93 5.40
N ARG A 41 31.80 29.06 6.17
CA ARG A 41 31.72 29.12 7.64
C ARG A 41 30.97 30.35 8.14
N LEU A 42 31.14 31.50 7.50
CA LEU A 42 30.40 32.71 7.81
C LEU A 42 28.91 32.54 7.50
N ALA A 43 28.57 32.00 6.33
CA ALA A 43 27.18 31.71 5.99
C ALA A 43 26.51 30.76 7.02
N ALA A 44 27.21 29.71 7.42
CA ALA A 44 26.70 28.80 8.46
C ALA A 44 26.53 29.48 9.83
N ASN A 45 27.43 30.41 10.20
CA ASN A 45 27.29 31.13 11.44
C ASN A 45 26.14 32.14 11.38
N TYR A 46 25.98 32.86 10.29
CA TYR A 46 24.87 33.79 10.11
C TYR A 46 23.53 33.09 10.02
N ALA A 47 23.46 31.90 9.41
CA ALA A 47 22.27 31.08 9.40
C ALA A 47 21.77 30.72 10.83
N ARG A 48 22.71 30.44 11.74
CA ARG A 48 22.38 30.22 13.16
C ARG A 48 21.95 31.47 13.88
N LEU A 49 22.58 32.61 13.57
CA LEU A 49 22.27 33.89 14.19
C LEU A 49 20.89 34.42 13.79
N LEU A 50 20.45 34.17 12.55
CA LEU A 50 19.13 34.54 12.05
C LEU A 50 17.99 33.99 12.90
N THR A 51 18.15 32.81 13.47
CA THR A 51 17.11 32.14 14.29
C THR A 51 17.26 32.38 15.79
N THR A 52 18.07 33.34 16.19
CA THR A 52 18.25 33.67 17.61
C THR A 52 17.02 34.38 18.20
N ARG A 53 16.76 34.15 19.49
CA ARG A 53 15.62 34.77 20.20
C ARG A 53 15.53 36.30 20.05
N PRO A 54 16.61 37.08 20.14
CA PRO A 54 16.52 38.53 19.97
C PRO A 54 15.99 38.94 18.61
N VAL A 55 16.40 38.24 17.54
CA VAL A 55 15.94 38.53 16.18
C VAL A 55 14.45 38.13 16.05
N LEU A 56 14.09 36.92 16.49
CA LEU A 56 12.69 36.42 16.42
C LEU A 56 11.73 37.30 17.21
N ASN A 57 12.12 37.74 18.41
CA ASN A 57 11.29 38.64 19.23
C ASN A 57 11.08 40.00 18.56
N GLN A 58 12.11 40.54 17.90
CA GLN A 58 11.95 41.78 17.20
C GLN A 58 11.05 41.65 15.95
N VAL A 59 11.18 40.56 15.20
CA VAL A 59 10.26 40.25 14.10
C VAL A 59 8.83 40.10 14.59
N ALA A 60 8.62 39.38 15.71
CA ALA A 60 7.29 39.24 16.32
C ALA A 60 6.71 40.60 16.71
N ALA A 61 7.56 41.50 17.32
CA ALA A 61 7.13 42.83 17.67
C ALA A 61 6.78 43.70 16.45
N ASN A 62 7.57 43.65 15.38
CA ASN A 62 7.31 44.38 14.14
C ASN A 62 6.00 43.95 13.49
N LEU A 63 5.72 42.62 13.48
CA LEU A 63 4.50 42.04 12.92
C LEU A 63 3.30 42.05 13.88
N ARG A 64 3.48 42.60 15.10
CA ARG A 64 2.47 42.66 16.19
C ARG A 64 1.94 41.30 16.58
N LEU A 65 2.80 40.28 16.60
CA LEU A 65 2.51 38.94 17.02
C LEU A 65 3.00 38.69 18.44
N PRO A 66 2.31 37.88 19.24
CA PRO A 66 2.79 37.50 20.56
C PRO A 66 4.06 36.64 20.49
N GLU A 67 4.14 35.77 19.49
CA GLU A 67 5.27 34.89 19.20
C GLU A 67 5.20 34.43 17.72
N ILE A 68 6.35 34.08 17.14
CA ILE A 68 6.40 33.48 15.81
C ILE A 68 6.16 31.99 15.93
N SER A 69 5.00 31.53 15.44
CA SER A 69 4.61 30.11 15.39
C SER A 69 5.03 29.42 14.09
N SER A 70 5.45 30.18 13.08
CA SER A 70 5.90 29.67 11.78
C SER A 70 7.15 28.82 11.91
N THR A 71 7.26 27.74 11.11
CA THR A 71 8.48 26.94 11.04
C THR A 71 9.50 27.66 10.16
N ILE A 72 10.64 28.00 10.75
CA ILE A 72 11.74 28.69 10.06
C ILE A 72 12.86 27.70 9.80
N ILE A 73 13.26 27.57 8.53
CA ILE A 73 14.34 26.70 8.06
C ILE A 73 15.35 27.60 7.36
N VAL A 74 16.59 27.56 7.78
CA VAL A 74 17.69 28.40 7.24
C VAL A 74 18.77 27.47 6.71
N ASP A 75 18.90 27.43 5.38
CA ASP A 75 19.81 26.54 4.68
C ASP A 75 20.94 27.33 3.98
N PRO A 76 22.18 27.24 4.47
CA PRO A 76 23.33 27.76 3.73
C PRO A 76 23.57 26.88 2.50
N VAL A 77 23.65 27.49 1.33
CA VAL A 77 23.95 26.81 0.07
C VAL A 77 25.42 26.46 0.00
N ARG A 78 25.74 25.18 -0.12
CA ARG A 78 27.14 24.70 -0.16
C ARG A 78 27.93 25.36 -1.28
N GLU A 79 29.22 25.64 -1.02
CA GLU A 79 30.16 26.23 -1.96
C GLU A 79 29.74 27.64 -2.46
N THR A 80 28.82 28.29 -1.76
CA THR A 80 28.35 29.63 -2.09
C THR A 80 28.30 30.53 -0.86
N GLN A 81 28.10 31.82 -1.08
CA GLN A 81 27.88 32.84 -0.07
C GLN A 81 26.39 33.13 0.16
N ILE A 82 25.51 32.21 -0.28
CA ILE A 82 24.07 32.39 -0.24
C ILE A 82 23.48 31.61 0.92
N ILE A 83 22.55 32.22 1.63
CA ILE A 83 21.67 31.61 2.61
C ILE A 83 20.26 31.67 2.05
N VAL A 84 19.57 30.53 2.02
CA VAL A 84 18.15 30.44 1.68
C VAL A 84 17.34 30.30 2.98
N LEU A 85 16.44 31.24 3.17
CA LEU A 85 15.51 31.24 4.28
C LEU A 85 14.14 30.74 3.80
N HIS A 86 13.63 29.68 4.41
CA HIS A 86 12.28 29.14 4.18
C HIS A 86 11.42 29.34 5.43
N VAL A 87 10.25 29.91 5.22
CA VAL A 87 9.25 30.07 6.29
C VAL A 87 7.98 29.32 5.90
N GLU A 88 7.56 28.38 6.74
CA GLU A 88 6.35 27.56 6.53
C GLU A 88 5.27 27.99 7.53
N ASP A 89 4.11 28.37 7.00
CA ASP A 89 2.98 28.80 7.81
C ASP A 89 1.63 28.44 7.12
N PRO A 90 0.56 28.19 7.86
CA PRO A 90 -0.77 28.06 7.31
C PRO A 90 -1.28 29.32 6.58
N ASN A 91 -0.79 30.50 6.98
CA ASN A 91 -1.14 31.77 6.36
C ASN A 91 -0.01 32.21 5.40
N PRO A 92 -0.27 32.24 4.07
CA PRO A 92 0.76 32.61 3.08
C PRO A 92 1.28 34.04 3.25
N ALA A 93 0.44 34.99 3.62
CA ALA A 93 0.84 36.36 3.86
C ALA A 93 1.77 36.48 5.08
N LEU A 94 1.49 35.71 6.15
CA LEU A 94 2.35 35.67 7.34
C LEU A 94 3.70 35.01 7.04
N ALA A 95 3.71 33.90 6.30
CA ALA A 95 4.94 33.25 5.85
C ALA A 95 5.84 34.24 5.10
N THR A 96 5.26 35.03 4.20
CA THR A 96 5.95 36.00 3.40
C THR A 96 6.45 37.18 4.24
N ALA A 97 5.61 37.69 5.15
CA ALA A 97 6.00 38.79 6.04
C ALA A 97 7.17 38.39 6.93
N VAL A 98 7.15 37.24 7.55
CA VAL A 98 8.23 36.70 8.39
C VAL A 98 9.48 36.46 7.56
N ALA A 99 9.36 35.89 6.34
CA ALA A 99 10.51 35.62 5.45
C ALA A 99 11.21 36.89 4.95
N ASN A 100 10.53 38.04 4.90
CA ASN A 100 11.10 39.33 4.50
C ASN A 100 11.57 40.13 5.71
N ASP A 101 10.83 40.14 6.83
CA ASP A 101 11.19 40.96 8.00
C ASP A 101 12.39 40.37 8.77
N LEU A 102 12.52 39.05 8.80
CA LEU A 102 13.61 38.38 9.53
C LEU A 102 15.00 38.76 9.00
N PRO A 103 15.28 38.72 7.69
CA PRO A 103 16.54 39.26 7.15
C PRO A 103 16.73 40.75 7.43
N ALA A 104 15.68 41.56 7.29
CA ALA A 104 15.75 43.00 7.52
C ALA A 104 16.13 43.33 8.96
N VAL A 105 15.50 42.69 9.92
CA VAL A 105 15.79 42.83 11.36
C VAL A 105 17.23 42.40 11.65
N PHE A 106 17.63 41.24 11.11
CA PHE A 106 18.96 40.69 11.33
C PHE A 106 20.07 41.64 10.80
N ILE A 107 19.91 42.14 9.56
CA ILE A 107 20.83 43.11 8.95
C ILE A 107 20.93 44.35 9.83
N SER A 108 19.78 44.93 10.21
CA SER A 108 19.75 46.12 11.06
C SER A 108 20.41 45.92 12.44
N GLN A 109 20.18 44.77 13.08
CA GLN A 109 20.84 44.42 14.35
C GLN A 109 22.35 44.23 14.19
N ASN A 110 22.78 43.56 13.13
CA ASN A 110 24.20 43.34 12.85
C ASN A 110 24.92 44.67 12.58
N GLU A 111 24.32 45.54 11.78
CA GLU A 111 24.85 46.89 11.53
C GLU A 111 24.97 47.70 12.82
N LYS A 112 23.96 47.72 13.66
CA LYS A 112 24.00 48.39 14.97
C LYS A 112 25.10 47.88 15.88
N GLN A 113 25.25 46.54 15.95
CA GLN A 113 26.32 45.94 16.77
C GLN A 113 27.72 46.26 16.24
N GLN A 114 27.92 46.24 14.94
CA GLN A 114 29.18 46.63 14.32
C GLN A 114 29.49 48.09 14.61
N GLN A 115 28.52 49.00 14.42
CA GLN A 115 28.69 50.41 14.70
C GLN A 115 29.01 50.67 16.18
N GLN A 116 28.35 49.98 17.10
CA GLN A 116 28.65 50.09 18.53
C GLN A 116 30.07 49.64 18.87
N ARG A 117 30.56 48.54 18.28
CA ARG A 117 31.97 48.09 18.46
C ARG A 117 32.98 49.12 17.94
N ILE A 118 32.71 49.65 16.75
CA ILE A 118 33.58 50.66 16.14
C ILE A 118 33.62 51.91 17.02
N ASN A 119 32.45 52.43 17.43
CA ASN A 119 32.35 53.60 18.28
C ASN A 119 33.05 53.40 19.62
N SER A 120 32.88 52.25 20.29
CA SER A 120 33.59 51.97 21.55
C SER A 120 35.09 51.87 21.34
N THR A 121 35.56 51.29 20.23
CA THR A 121 37.00 51.24 19.90
C THR A 121 37.58 52.67 19.63
N LEU A 122 36.83 53.47 18.91
CA LEU A 122 37.24 54.90 18.65
C LEU A 122 37.25 55.70 19.93
N GLU A 123 36.31 55.50 20.86
CA GLU A 123 36.31 56.17 22.18
C GLU A 123 37.48 55.75 23.03
N VAL A 124 37.90 54.49 23.02
CA VAL A 124 39.13 54.03 23.69
C VAL A 124 40.35 54.73 23.11
N TYR A 125 40.53 54.80 21.77
CA TYR A 125 41.60 55.46 21.17
C TYR A 125 41.59 56.97 21.47
N GLN A 126 40.43 57.63 21.46
CA GLN A 126 40.33 59.06 21.79
C GLN A 126 40.76 59.32 23.25
N THR A 127 40.32 58.49 24.18
CA THR A 127 40.78 58.65 25.60
C THR A 127 42.25 58.45 25.76
N GLN A 128 42.87 57.50 25.02
CA GLN A 128 44.32 57.32 25.04
C GLN A 128 45.08 58.54 24.40
N ILE A 129 44.56 59.06 23.29
CA ILE A 129 45.09 60.22 22.61
C ILE A 129 45.07 61.44 23.52
N ASP A 130 43.94 61.70 24.20
CA ASP A 130 43.75 62.81 25.12
C ASP A 130 44.75 62.71 26.32
N GLY A 131 44.93 61.46 26.82
CA GLY A 131 45.92 61.21 27.91
C GLY A 131 47.35 61.51 27.45
N VAL A 132 47.79 60.99 26.29
CA VAL A 132 49.14 61.28 25.77
C VAL A 132 49.31 62.72 25.42
N GLN A 133 48.28 63.42 24.93
CA GLN A 133 48.33 64.88 24.70
C GLN A 133 48.51 65.64 25.97
N ALA A 134 47.85 65.31 27.08
CA ALA A 134 48.08 65.94 28.37
C ALA A 134 49.49 65.67 28.90
N ASP A 135 50.03 64.45 28.71
CA ASP A 135 51.43 64.18 29.08
C ASP A 135 52.45 65.02 28.26
N ILE A 136 52.18 65.20 26.96
CA ILE A 136 52.97 66.08 26.09
C ILE A 136 52.91 67.55 26.58
N GLU A 137 51.74 68.06 26.88
CA GLU A 137 51.55 69.41 27.36
C GLU A 137 52.23 69.62 28.71
N GLN A 138 52.09 68.65 29.62
CA GLN A 138 52.80 68.68 30.88
C GLN A 138 54.32 68.70 30.72
N ALA A 139 54.86 67.78 29.87
CA ALA A 139 56.32 67.76 29.57
C ALA A 139 56.82 69.02 28.90
N GLN A 140 56.04 69.59 27.99
CA GLN A 140 56.38 70.89 27.35
C GLN A 140 56.38 72.02 28.34
N THR A 141 55.40 72.10 29.23
CA THR A 141 55.33 73.11 30.28
C THR A 141 56.56 73.06 31.22
N GLN A 142 56.96 71.81 31.58
CA GLN A 142 58.16 71.61 32.39
C GLN A 142 59.46 72.02 31.65
N LEU A 143 59.53 71.70 30.37
CA LEU A 143 60.69 72.12 29.53
C LEU A 143 60.78 73.64 29.37
N GLN A 144 59.63 74.35 29.27
CA GLN A 144 59.59 75.81 29.23
C GLN A 144 60.23 76.45 30.47
N VAL A 145 60.04 75.83 31.64
CA VAL A 145 60.70 76.31 32.87
C VAL A 145 62.20 76.25 32.74
N PHE A 146 62.77 75.16 32.19
CA PHE A 146 64.21 75.07 31.96
C PHE A 146 64.71 76.09 30.89
N GLN A 147 63.91 76.29 29.84
CA GLN A 147 64.27 77.33 28.84
C GLN A 147 64.27 78.75 29.40
N SER A 148 63.28 79.07 30.26
CA SER A 148 63.24 80.38 30.91
C SER A 148 64.39 80.61 31.86
N LEU A 149 64.98 79.62 32.48
CA LEU A 149 66.21 79.73 33.30
C LEU A 149 67.42 80.03 32.41
N GLU A 150 67.59 79.39 31.26
CA GLU A 150 68.67 79.65 30.29
C GLU A 150 68.55 81.07 29.67
N ASP A 151 67.31 81.46 29.29
CA ASP A 151 67.08 82.81 28.74
C ASP A 151 67.38 83.94 29.73
N ASN A 152 67.27 83.67 31.02
CA ASN A 152 67.68 84.64 32.09
C ASN A 152 69.15 84.61 32.41
N GLY A 153 69.97 83.81 31.73
CA GLY A 153 71.40 83.73 31.87
C GLY A 153 71.90 82.84 32.99
N ASP A 154 71.03 82.02 33.57
CA ASP A 154 71.40 81.03 34.60
C ASP A 154 71.94 79.75 33.95
N GLU A 155 73.13 79.31 34.32
CA GLU A 155 73.65 78.02 33.87
C GLU A 155 72.97 76.92 34.59
N LEU A 156 72.40 75.92 33.84
CA LEU A 156 71.77 74.77 34.42
C LEU A 156 72.77 73.92 35.18
N THR A 157 72.44 73.50 36.38
CA THR A 157 73.21 72.53 37.11
C THR A 157 73.22 71.17 36.36
N LEU A 158 74.18 70.27 36.62
CA LEU A 158 74.31 68.97 35.96
C LEU A 158 73.01 68.09 36.17
N GLU A 159 72.36 68.22 37.32
CA GLU A 159 71.11 67.54 37.65
C GLU A 159 69.94 68.10 36.86
N GLN A 160 69.83 69.44 36.70
CA GLN A 160 68.78 70.07 35.87
C GLN A 160 68.99 69.80 34.38
N ALA A 161 70.22 69.78 33.88
CA ALA A 161 70.51 69.38 32.51
C ALA A 161 70.15 67.90 32.24
N ALA A 162 70.42 67.01 33.20
CA ALA A 162 70.01 65.58 33.11
C ALA A 162 68.48 65.42 33.15
N GLN A 163 67.79 66.22 33.95
CA GLN A 163 66.30 66.18 34.04
C GLN A 163 65.67 66.71 32.73
N ARG A 164 66.19 67.80 32.15
CA ARG A 164 65.78 68.32 30.85
C ARG A 164 65.97 67.28 29.77
N ALA A 165 67.14 66.61 29.69
CA ALA A 165 67.37 65.55 28.71
C ALA A 165 66.42 64.38 28.83
N ARG A 166 66.04 64.00 30.06
CA ARG A 166 65.02 62.97 30.30
C ARG A 166 63.64 63.40 29.81
N LEU A 167 63.24 64.65 30.06
CA LEU A 167 61.99 65.22 29.58
C LEU A 167 61.91 65.32 28.07
N GLU A 168 63.00 65.72 27.42
CA GLU A 168 63.11 65.75 25.95
C GLU A 168 62.98 64.35 25.36
N ALA A 169 63.60 63.33 25.97
CA ALA A 169 63.45 61.93 25.56
C ALA A 169 61.99 61.41 25.75
N SER A 170 61.39 61.75 26.93
CA SER A 170 59.99 61.41 27.19
C SER A 170 59.01 62.06 26.22
N LEU A 171 59.27 63.35 25.89
CA LEU A 171 58.47 64.10 24.91
C LEU A 171 58.54 63.45 23.51
N ALA A 172 59.76 63.06 23.08
CA ALA A 172 59.97 62.39 21.83
C ALA A 172 59.19 61.02 21.80
N GLN A 173 59.21 60.25 22.93
CA GLN A 173 58.45 59.02 23.09
C GLN A 173 56.93 59.24 23.03
N TYR A 174 56.44 60.27 23.79
CA TYR A 174 54.99 60.59 23.78
C TYR A 174 54.52 61.01 22.39
N ARG A 175 55.29 61.81 21.64
CA ARG A 175 55.01 62.23 20.25
C ARG A 175 54.94 61.00 19.32
N SER A 176 55.86 60.05 19.48
CA SER A 176 55.83 58.80 18.72
C SER A 176 54.57 57.97 19.03
N SER A 177 54.21 57.79 20.32
CA SER A 177 52.99 57.10 20.75
C SER A 177 51.75 57.79 20.24
N LEU A 178 51.67 59.12 20.28
CA LEU A 178 50.56 59.89 19.71
C LEU A 178 50.37 59.60 18.22
N ALA A 179 51.50 59.66 17.46
CA ALA A 179 51.48 59.40 16.02
C ALA A 179 50.98 57.97 15.71
N GLU A 180 51.35 56.99 16.52
CA GLU A 180 50.88 55.61 16.39
C GLU A 180 49.39 55.50 16.72
N LEU A 181 48.91 56.06 17.82
CA LEU A 181 47.50 56.05 18.20
C LEU A 181 46.60 56.72 17.14
N LEU A 182 47.06 57.85 16.57
CA LEU A 182 46.36 58.53 15.49
C LEU A 182 46.28 57.69 14.23
N ARG A 183 47.37 56.99 13.87
CA ARG A 183 47.31 55.99 12.74
C ARG A 183 46.31 54.87 13.02
N ASN A 184 46.40 54.27 14.18
CA ASN A 184 45.48 53.17 14.56
C ASN A 184 44.01 53.60 14.55
N ARG A 185 43.74 54.85 15.10
CA ARG A 185 42.37 55.42 15.03
C ARG A 185 41.93 55.65 13.58
N ASP A 186 42.78 56.16 12.72
CA ASP A 186 42.48 56.44 11.32
C ASP A 186 42.31 55.12 10.52
N ASP A 187 43.06 54.09 10.87
CA ASP A 187 42.90 52.77 10.27
C ASP A 187 41.50 52.12 10.63
N VAL A 188 41.06 52.33 11.89
CA VAL A 188 39.68 51.91 12.30
C VAL A 188 38.67 52.75 11.52
N LYS A 189 38.83 54.04 11.33
CA LYS A 189 37.92 54.88 10.52
C LYS A 189 37.89 54.46 9.05
N ARG A 190 39.05 54.11 8.49
CA ARG A 190 39.13 53.55 7.11
C ARG A 190 38.47 52.24 6.98
N ALA A 191 38.63 51.34 7.97
CA ALA A 191 37.93 50.04 8.00
C ALA A 191 36.41 50.23 8.10
N GLU A 192 35.94 51.24 8.85
CA GLU A 192 34.51 51.62 8.88
C GLU A 192 34.02 52.13 7.50
N ALA A 193 34.77 52.95 6.80
CA ALA A 193 34.42 53.46 5.49
C ALA A 193 34.39 52.36 4.41
N ASN A 194 35.32 51.41 4.50
CA ASN A 194 35.37 50.20 3.63
C ASN A 194 34.54 49.09 4.20
N ARG A 195 33.29 49.39 4.65
CA ARG A 195 32.37 48.45 5.33
C ARG A 195 32.65 47.00 4.97
N GLY A 196 33.15 46.25 5.97
CA GLY A 196 33.41 44.82 5.86
C GLY A 196 32.18 44.03 5.46
N ASP A 197 32.03 42.81 5.90
CA ASP A 197 30.98 41.88 5.51
C ASP A 197 29.60 42.54 5.36
N THR A 198 29.10 42.58 4.14
CA THR A 198 27.79 43.14 3.81
C THR A 198 26.80 42.01 3.57
N ILE A 199 25.72 42.04 4.31
CA ILE A 199 24.60 41.07 4.11
C ILE A 199 23.53 41.80 3.31
N THR A 200 23.18 41.24 2.14
CA THR A 200 22.16 41.82 1.26
C THR A 200 21.10 40.81 0.93
N VAL A 201 19.85 41.25 0.89
CA VAL A 201 18.75 40.44 0.38
C VAL A 201 18.80 40.48 -1.15
N VAL A 202 19.09 39.34 -1.78
CA VAL A 202 19.17 39.19 -3.24
C VAL A 202 17.80 38.97 -3.84
N GLU A 203 17.02 38.09 -3.16
CA GLU A 203 15.67 37.74 -3.60
C GLU A 203 14.70 37.80 -2.41
N PRO A 204 13.79 38.79 -2.41
CA PRO A 204 12.76 38.85 -1.37
C PRO A 204 11.71 37.72 -1.56
N ALA A 205 11.12 37.30 -0.45
CA ALA A 205 10.07 36.30 -0.50
C ALA A 205 8.81 36.84 -1.16
N LEU A 206 8.27 36.07 -2.09
CA LEU A 206 6.96 36.30 -2.72
C LEU A 206 5.89 35.45 -2.05
N GLU A 207 4.65 35.95 -2.10
CA GLU A 207 3.52 35.23 -1.51
C GLU A 207 3.24 33.94 -2.28
N PRO A 208 3.31 32.77 -1.62
CA PRO A 208 3.09 31.49 -2.28
C PRO A 208 1.61 31.29 -2.62
N THR A 209 1.33 30.95 -3.87
CA THR A 209 -0.03 30.70 -4.36
C THR A 209 -0.51 29.25 -4.14
N GLN A 210 0.41 28.33 -3.89
CA GLN A 210 0.10 26.90 -3.70
C GLN A 210 0.70 26.38 -2.41
N PRO A 211 -0.04 25.54 -1.66
CA PRO A 211 0.48 24.92 -0.47
C PRO A 211 1.49 23.80 -0.82
N ILE A 212 2.53 23.67 0.00
CA ILE A 212 3.51 22.59 -0.13
C ILE A 212 3.02 21.27 0.49
N ARG A 213 2.07 21.36 1.43
CA ARG A 213 1.43 20.25 2.13
C ARG A 213 -0.06 20.54 2.39
N PRO A 214 -0.92 19.51 2.40
CA PRO A 214 -0.68 18.11 2.01
C PRO A 214 -0.59 17.94 0.49
N ARG A 215 0.18 16.97 0.02
CA ARG A 215 0.23 16.58 -1.41
C ARG A 215 -0.95 15.65 -1.72
N VAL A 216 -2.16 16.22 -1.81
CA VAL A 216 -3.42 15.47 -1.92
C VAL A 216 -3.39 14.43 -3.04
N MET A 217 -2.90 14.81 -4.22
CA MET A 217 -2.83 13.89 -5.37
C MET A 217 -1.90 12.71 -5.13
N VAL A 218 -0.70 12.97 -4.62
CA VAL A 218 0.31 11.93 -4.34
C VAL A 218 -0.19 10.98 -3.26
N ASN A 219 -0.72 11.53 -2.17
CA ASN A 219 -1.27 10.73 -1.06
C ASN A 219 -2.44 9.85 -1.52
N THR A 220 -3.31 10.37 -2.39
CA THR A 220 -4.45 9.63 -2.95
C THR A 220 -3.99 8.51 -3.88
N LEU A 221 -3.00 8.76 -4.74
CA LEU A 221 -2.44 7.74 -5.64
C LEU A 221 -1.76 6.61 -4.87
N ILE A 222 -0.97 6.93 -3.84
CA ILE A 222 -0.33 5.92 -3.00
C ILE A 222 -1.39 5.07 -2.29
N ALA A 223 -2.42 5.71 -1.72
CA ALA A 223 -3.50 4.99 -1.06
C ALA A 223 -4.32 4.12 -2.02
N ALA A 224 -4.54 4.58 -3.26
CA ALA A 224 -5.20 3.80 -4.31
C ALA A 224 -4.38 2.57 -4.71
N ALA A 225 -3.06 2.72 -4.88
CA ALA A 225 -2.16 1.63 -5.21
C ALA A 225 -2.10 0.56 -4.11
N LEU A 226 -1.99 1.00 -2.85
CA LEU A 226 -2.00 0.09 -1.69
C LEU A 226 -3.35 -0.64 -1.55
N GLY A 227 -4.46 0.08 -1.78
CA GLY A 227 -5.81 -0.52 -1.77
C GLY A 227 -6.00 -1.56 -2.86
N ALA A 228 -5.52 -1.30 -4.08
CA ALA A 228 -5.57 -2.26 -5.18
C ALA A 228 -4.73 -3.52 -4.89
N LEU A 229 -3.53 -3.34 -4.33
CA LEU A 229 -2.66 -4.45 -3.94
C LEU A 229 -3.30 -5.33 -2.85
N LEU A 230 -3.93 -4.70 -1.86
CA LEU A 230 -4.64 -5.42 -0.79
C LEU A 230 -5.83 -6.20 -1.34
N LEU A 231 -6.63 -5.61 -2.25
CA LEU A 231 -7.74 -6.30 -2.90
C LEU A 231 -7.25 -7.49 -3.74
N ALA A 232 -6.16 -7.34 -4.48
CA ALA A 232 -5.54 -8.43 -5.22
C ALA A 232 -5.06 -9.56 -4.30
N ALA A 233 -4.45 -9.22 -3.16
CA ALA A 233 -4.01 -10.20 -2.17
C ALA A 233 -5.19 -10.96 -1.55
N VAL A 234 -6.29 -10.27 -1.24
CA VAL A 234 -7.52 -10.90 -0.72
C VAL A 234 -8.16 -11.81 -1.77
N ALA A 235 -8.24 -11.36 -3.04
CA ALA A 235 -8.76 -12.18 -4.13
C ALA A 235 -7.91 -13.45 -4.33
N PHE A 236 -6.59 -13.31 -4.32
CA PHE A 236 -5.66 -14.44 -4.40
C PHE A 236 -5.83 -15.41 -3.22
N LEU A 237 -6.01 -14.87 -2.01
CA LEU A 237 -6.21 -15.68 -0.81
C LEU A 237 -7.52 -16.48 -0.88
N ILE A 238 -8.60 -15.86 -1.37
CA ILE A 238 -9.90 -16.55 -1.57
C ILE A 238 -9.72 -17.70 -2.57
N GLU A 239 -9.06 -17.43 -3.71
CA GLU A 239 -8.81 -18.45 -4.74
C GLU A 239 -7.87 -19.55 -4.24
N TYR A 240 -6.85 -19.22 -3.44
CA TYR A 240 -5.92 -20.18 -2.85
C TYR A 240 -6.57 -21.11 -1.83
N LEU A 241 -7.60 -20.63 -1.12
CA LEU A 241 -8.37 -21.41 -0.13
C LEU A 241 -9.55 -22.17 -0.73
N ASP A 242 -9.78 -22.06 -2.05
CA ASP A 242 -10.88 -22.73 -2.74
C ASP A 242 -10.46 -24.12 -3.21
N ASP A 243 -10.76 -25.13 -2.40
CA ASP A 243 -10.46 -26.55 -2.65
C ASP A 243 -11.59 -27.26 -3.45
N THR A 244 -12.37 -26.54 -4.24
CA THR A 244 -13.46 -27.14 -5.02
C THR A 244 -12.99 -27.66 -6.38
N VAL A 245 -13.55 -28.80 -6.80
CA VAL A 245 -13.33 -29.37 -8.14
C VAL A 245 -14.00 -28.47 -9.18
N LYS A 246 -13.21 -27.85 -10.07
CA LYS A 246 -13.71 -26.92 -11.11
C LYS A 246 -13.68 -27.51 -12.51
N LEU A 247 -12.68 -28.28 -12.82
CA LEU A 247 -12.46 -28.87 -14.14
C LEU A 247 -12.56 -30.38 -14.11
N PRO A 248 -12.91 -31.04 -15.25
CA PRO A 248 -12.91 -32.49 -15.34
C PRO A 248 -11.56 -33.13 -15.01
N GLU A 249 -10.45 -32.45 -15.34
CA GLU A 249 -9.09 -32.88 -15.04
C GLU A 249 -8.82 -32.92 -13.52
N ASP A 250 -9.40 -32.00 -12.76
CA ASP A 250 -9.28 -31.97 -11.29
C ASP A 250 -9.98 -33.19 -10.69
N ALA A 251 -11.20 -33.46 -11.15
CA ALA A 251 -11.93 -34.67 -10.75
C ALA A 251 -11.15 -35.95 -11.04
N ALA A 252 -10.56 -36.04 -12.24
CA ALA A 252 -9.74 -37.19 -12.63
C ALA A 252 -8.47 -37.32 -11.78
N ARG A 253 -7.83 -36.23 -11.43
CA ARG A 253 -6.62 -36.21 -10.59
C ARG A 253 -6.90 -36.65 -9.15
N VAL A 254 -8.00 -36.18 -8.57
CA VAL A 254 -8.37 -36.49 -7.19
C VAL A 254 -8.89 -37.95 -7.06
N THR A 255 -9.75 -38.38 -7.96
CA THR A 255 -10.35 -39.72 -7.89
C THR A 255 -9.47 -40.81 -8.47
N GLY A 256 -8.48 -40.48 -9.30
CA GLY A 256 -7.74 -41.47 -10.08
C GLY A 256 -8.55 -42.13 -11.19
N LEU A 257 -9.78 -41.67 -11.45
CA LEU A 257 -10.69 -42.22 -12.45
C LEU A 257 -10.76 -41.33 -13.70
N PRO A 258 -10.95 -41.88 -14.90
CA PRO A 258 -11.08 -41.06 -16.11
C PRO A 258 -12.40 -40.27 -16.09
N ALA A 259 -12.35 -38.98 -16.44
CA ALA A 259 -13.55 -38.19 -16.65
C ALA A 259 -14.21 -38.57 -17.99
N LEU A 260 -15.42 -39.10 -17.92
CA LEU A 260 -16.16 -39.59 -19.10
C LEU A 260 -16.91 -38.48 -19.85
N GLY A 261 -17.14 -37.33 -19.19
CA GLY A 261 -17.82 -36.19 -19.81
C GLY A 261 -18.17 -35.11 -18.82
N SER A 262 -18.56 -33.96 -19.37
CA SER A 262 -19.05 -32.81 -18.62
C SER A 262 -20.50 -32.54 -19.02
N LEU A 263 -21.36 -32.40 -18.03
CA LEU A 263 -22.77 -32.11 -18.22
C LEU A 263 -23.09 -30.71 -17.74
N VAL A 264 -23.96 -30.02 -18.44
CA VAL A 264 -24.37 -28.66 -18.06
C VAL A 264 -25.40 -28.71 -16.94
N GLN A 265 -25.15 -27.92 -15.88
CA GLN A 265 -26.05 -27.84 -14.74
C GLN A 265 -27.33 -27.06 -15.08
N PHE A 266 -28.47 -27.56 -14.63
CA PHE A 266 -29.74 -26.85 -14.70
C PHE A 266 -30.01 -26.07 -13.42
N ARG A 267 -30.42 -24.81 -13.52
CA ARG A 267 -30.80 -24.01 -12.34
C ARG A 267 -32.12 -24.55 -11.74
N ALA A 268 -32.14 -24.67 -10.42
CA ALA A 268 -33.32 -25.12 -9.68
C ALA A 268 -34.56 -24.25 -9.99
N GLY A 269 -35.62 -24.83 -10.49
CA GLY A 269 -36.90 -24.17 -10.80
C GLY A 269 -37.68 -24.77 -11.95
N ASP A 270 -36.99 -25.32 -12.93
CA ASP A 270 -37.64 -25.93 -14.12
C ASP A 270 -37.90 -27.41 -13.93
N LYS A 271 -39.09 -27.74 -13.44
CA LYS A 271 -39.52 -29.15 -13.34
C LYS A 271 -39.53 -29.85 -14.72
N GLU A 272 -39.88 -29.13 -15.78
CA GLU A 272 -39.89 -29.60 -17.18
C GLU A 272 -38.52 -29.91 -17.74
N ARG A 273 -37.45 -29.30 -17.20
CA ARG A 273 -36.06 -29.51 -17.64
C ARG A 273 -35.37 -30.74 -17.00
N ARG A 274 -35.97 -31.40 -16.02
CA ARG A 274 -35.37 -32.59 -15.39
C ARG A 274 -35.19 -33.74 -16.36
N LEU A 275 -36.03 -33.84 -17.40
CA LEU A 275 -35.98 -34.88 -18.41
C LEU A 275 -35.74 -34.31 -19.80
N ILE A 276 -34.68 -33.51 -19.94
CA ILE A 276 -34.38 -32.75 -21.16
C ILE A 276 -34.12 -33.65 -22.37
N ALA A 277 -33.55 -34.82 -22.17
CA ALA A 277 -33.29 -35.77 -23.25
C ALA A 277 -34.56 -36.27 -23.91
N ALA A 278 -35.69 -36.32 -23.18
CA ALA A 278 -37.00 -36.66 -23.72
C ALA A 278 -37.72 -35.42 -24.30
N THR A 279 -37.72 -34.30 -23.58
CA THR A 279 -38.48 -33.09 -23.98
C THR A 279 -37.82 -32.28 -25.07
N SER A 280 -36.51 -32.30 -25.19
CA SER A 280 -35.72 -31.53 -26.16
C SER A 280 -34.61 -32.36 -26.77
N PRO A 281 -34.88 -33.31 -27.65
CA PRO A 281 -33.90 -34.27 -28.19
C PRO A 281 -32.75 -33.64 -28.98
N GLN A 282 -32.97 -32.42 -29.55
CA GLN A 282 -31.95 -31.72 -30.36
C GLN A 282 -31.18 -30.65 -29.56
N SER A 283 -31.35 -30.56 -28.26
CA SER A 283 -30.66 -29.57 -27.46
C SER A 283 -29.18 -29.92 -27.25
N PRO A 284 -28.27 -28.91 -27.10
CA PRO A 284 -26.90 -29.18 -26.74
C PRO A 284 -26.74 -29.97 -25.44
N PHE A 285 -27.70 -29.85 -24.53
CA PHE A 285 -27.73 -30.62 -23.29
C PHE A 285 -27.95 -32.11 -23.56
N THR A 286 -28.89 -32.48 -24.43
CA THR A 286 -29.12 -33.85 -24.83
C THR A 286 -27.90 -34.45 -25.52
N GLU A 287 -27.20 -33.63 -26.30
CA GLU A 287 -25.97 -34.04 -26.98
C GLU A 287 -24.82 -34.38 -26.02
N SER A 288 -24.71 -33.70 -24.88
CA SER A 288 -23.73 -34.07 -23.85
C SER A 288 -24.04 -35.43 -23.22
N TYR A 289 -25.30 -35.80 -23.05
CA TYR A 289 -25.69 -37.19 -22.61
C TYR A 289 -25.40 -38.22 -23.70
N ARG A 290 -25.58 -37.91 -24.98
CA ARG A 290 -25.21 -38.82 -26.08
C ARG A 290 -23.70 -39.04 -26.13
N THR A 291 -22.94 -38.00 -25.90
CA THR A 291 -21.48 -38.10 -25.81
C THR A 291 -21.09 -38.97 -24.61
N LEU A 292 -21.71 -38.73 -23.42
CA LEU A 292 -21.50 -39.57 -22.24
C LEU A 292 -21.81 -41.04 -22.49
N ARG A 293 -22.96 -41.35 -23.13
CA ARG A 293 -23.31 -42.71 -23.53
C ARG A 293 -22.22 -43.34 -24.41
N THR A 294 -21.76 -42.61 -25.42
CA THR A 294 -20.72 -43.08 -26.34
C THR A 294 -19.39 -43.33 -25.59
N ASN A 295 -19.01 -42.46 -24.69
CA ASN A 295 -17.78 -42.63 -23.90
C ASN A 295 -17.86 -43.81 -22.94
N ILE A 296 -19.04 -44.07 -22.34
CA ILE A 296 -19.27 -45.27 -21.54
C ILE A 296 -19.11 -46.54 -22.41
N GLN A 297 -19.66 -46.55 -23.62
CA GLN A 297 -19.54 -47.69 -24.54
C GLN A 297 -18.07 -47.92 -24.95
N PHE A 298 -17.29 -46.87 -25.19
CA PHE A 298 -15.88 -46.99 -25.54
C PHE A 298 -14.99 -47.40 -24.34
N SER A 299 -15.33 -46.99 -23.13
CA SER A 299 -14.61 -47.40 -21.92
C SER A 299 -14.77 -48.88 -21.58
N SER A 300 -15.70 -49.56 -22.21
CA SER A 300 -16.11 -50.93 -21.93
C SER A 300 -15.97 -51.91 -23.10
N LEU A 301 -15.02 -51.63 -24.03
CA LEU A 301 -14.83 -52.47 -25.24
C LEU A 301 -14.53 -53.96 -24.92
N ASP A 302 -13.78 -54.19 -23.81
CA ASP A 302 -13.38 -55.57 -23.46
C ASP A 302 -14.44 -56.34 -22.62
N LYS A 303 -15.35 -55.59 -21.93
CA LYS A 303 -16.42 -56.12 -21.11
C LYS A 303 -17.66 -55.24 -21.28
N PRO A 304 -18.74 -55.78 -21.89
CA PRO A 304 -19.98 -55.02 -22.07
C PRO A 304 -20.54 -54.64 -20.68
N ILE A 305 -20.95 -53.36 -20.54
CA ILE A 305 -21.65 -52.85 -19.37
C ILE A 305 -23.15 -53.00 -19.64
N ASP A 306 -23.79 -53.94 -18.97
CA ASP A 306 -25.23 -54.14 -18.99
C ASP A 306 -25.91 -53.67 -17.70
N LYS A 307 -25.12 -53.49 -16.62
CA LYS A 307 -25.54 -52.98 -15.32
C LYS A 307 -24.71 -51.80 -14.91
N LEU A 308 -25.25 -50.60 -15.06
CA LEU A 308 -24.58 -49.33 -14.75
C LEU A 308 -25.25 -48.67 -13.54
N MET A 309 -24.48 -48.33 -12.53
CA MET A 309 -24.97 -47.57 -11.38
C MET A 309 -24.46 -46.15 -11.43
N LEU A 310 -25.33 -45.19 -11.09
CA LEU A 310 -24.94 -43.80 -10.88
C LEU A 310 -25.02 -43.46 -9.39
N THR A 311 -23.97 -42.79 -8.91
CA THR A 311 -23.91 -42.30 -7.55
C THR A 311 -23.21 -40.95 -7.53
N SER A 312 -23.15 -40.29 -6.37
CA SER A 312 -22.45 -39.05 -6.16
C SER A 312 -21.77 -39.02 -4.79
N ALA A 313 -20.88 -38.05 -4.53
CA ALA A 313 -20.29 -37.87 -3.21
C ALA A 313 -21.33 -37.33 -2.22
N SER A 314 -22.06 -36.29 -2.60
CA SER A 314 -23.02 -35.59 -1.75
C SER A 314 -24.43 -35.53 -2.34
N PRO A 315 -25.48 -35.30 -1.50
CA PRO A 315 -26.82 -35.06 -2.01
C PRO A 315 -26.91 -33.79 -2.85
N GLY A 316 -27.67 -33.83 -3.95
CA GLY A 316 -27.94 -32.65 -4.77
C GLY A 316 -27.02 -32.48 -5.99
N GLU A 317 -25.99 -33.31 -6.17
CA GLU A 317 -25.03 -33.26 -7.28
C GLU A 317 -25.57 -33.70 -8.65
N GLY A 318 -26.87 -33.96 -8.75
CA GLY A 318 -27.53 -34.28 -10.02
C GLY A 318 -27.50 -35.73 -10.44
N LYS A 319 -27.15 -36.69 -9.55
CA LYS A 319 -27.10 -38.15 -9.85
C LYS A 319 -28.37 -38.69 -10.51
N SER A 320 -29.55 -38.44 -9.90
CA SER A 320 -30.84 -38.96 -10.39
C SER A 320 -31.24 -38.29 -11.73
N THR A 321 -30.97 -37.01 -11.89
CA THR A 321 -31.19 -36.31 -13.17
C THR A 321 -30.29 -36.88 -14.27
N THR A 322 -29.03 -37.16 -13.92
CA THR A 322 -28.09 -37.79 -14.86
C THR A 322 -28.51 -39.21 -15.20
N ALA A 323 -28.93 -40.01 -14.23
CA ALA A 323 -29.43 -41.37 -14.44
C ALA A 323 -30.66 -41.39 -15.36
N ALA A 324 -31.63 -40.51 -15.11
CA ALA A 324 -32.83 -40.40 -15.94
C ALA A 324 -32.54 -40.03 -17.40
N ASN A 325 -31.74 -38.95 -17.62
CA ASN A 325 -31.42 -38.52 -18.98
C ASN A 325 -30.49 -39.49 -19.71
N LEU A 326 -29.55 -40.12 -19.03
CA LEU A 326 -28.71 -41.18 -19.59
C LEU A 326 -29.55 -42.40 -20.01
N ALA A 327 -30.47 -42.84 -19.19
CA ALA A 327 -31.40 -43.96 -19.52
C ALA A 327 -32.24 -43.61 -20.76
N VAL A 328 -32.74 -42.36 -20.88
CA VAL A 328 -33.48 -41.91 -22.05
C VAL A 328 -32.63 -42.00 -23.31
N VAL A 329 -31.39 -41.46 -23.31
CA VAL A 329 -30.54 -41.50 -24.53
C VAL A 329 -30.07 -42.90 -24.88
N ILE A 330 -29.94 -43.81 -23.89
CA ILE A 330 -29.64 -45.23 -24.15
C ILE A 330 -30.84 -45.90 -24.85
N ALA A 331 -32.04 -45.67 -24.34
CA ALA A 331 -33.28 -46.23 -24.92
C ALA A 331 -33.54 -45.66 -26.33
N GLN A 332 -33.37 -44.35 -26.54
CA GLN A 332 -33.43 -43.74 -27.87
C GLN A 332 -32.40 -44.32 -28.85
N GLY A 333 -31.28 -44.86 -28.35
CA GLY A 333 -30.31 -45.62 -29.14
C GLY A 333 -30.75 -47.04 -29.53
N GLY A 334 -31.99 -47.45 -29.21
CA GLY A 334 -32.58 -48.74 -29.57
C GLY A 334 -32.32 -49.85 -28.56
N LYS A 335 -31.68 -49.61 -27.41
CA LYS A 335 -31.52 -50.62 -26.37
C LYS A 335 -32.76 -50.63 -25.44
N ARG A 336 -33.30 -51.82 -25.19
CA ARG A 336 -34.31 -51.97 -24.14
C ARG A 336 -33.67 -51.68 -22.79
N THR A 337 -34.17 -50.64 -22.10
CA THR A 337 -33.53 -50.08 -20.89
C THR A 337 -34.51 -50.08 -19.73
N ILE A 338 -34.08 -50.59 -18.57
CA ILE A 338 -34.80 -50.39 -17.31
C ILE A 338 -34.00 -49.45 -16.44
N LEU A 339 -34.62 -48.33 -16.01
CA LEU A 339 -34.11 -47.44 -15.00
C LEU A 339 -34.66 -47.89 -13.64
N VAL A 340 -33.78 -48.15 -12.69
CA VAL A 340 -34.12 -48.68 -11.37
C VAL A 340 -33.81 -47.63 -10.30
N ASP A 341 -34.83 -47.23 -9.54
CA ASP A 341 -34.66 -46.30 -8.41
C ASP A 341 -34.26 -47.09 -7.16
N THR A 342 -32.96 -47.14 -6.87
CA THR A 342 -32.40 -47.78 -5.68
C THR A 342 -32.03 -46.78 -4.58
N ASP A 343 -32.38 -45.49 -4.73
CA ASP A 343 -32.37 -44.56 -3.61
C ASP A 343 -33.64 -44.75 -2.76
N LEU A 344 -33.70 -45.86 -2.03
CA LEU A 344 -34.84 -46.22 -1.22
C LEU A 344 -35.11 -45.28 -0.05
N ARG A 345 -34.17 -44.34 0.20
CA ARG A 345 -34.30 -43.35 1.27
C ARG A 345 -34.96 -42.06 0.80
N ARG A 346 -34.59 -41.59 -0.39
CA ARG A 346 -35.10 -40.34 -1.00
C ARG A 346 -35.38 -40.55 -2.48
N PRO A 347 -36.34 -41.41 -2.82
CA PRO A 347 -36.68 -41.73 -4.21
C PRO A 347 -37.24 -40.49 -4.92
N VAL A 348 -36.74 -40.22 -6.14
CA VAL A 348 -37.16 -39.06 -6.92
C VAL A 348 -37.52 -39.41 -8.38
N LEU A 349 -37.11 -40.56 -8.89
CA LEU A 349 -37.32 -40.92 -10.30
C LEU A 349 -38.79 -41.01 -10.69
N HIS A 350 -39.66 -41.50 -9.79
CA HIS A 350 -41.10 -41.51 -10.02
C HIS A 350 -41.69 -40.11 -10.26
N GLN A 351 -41.13 -39.06 -9.59
CA GLN A 351 -41.54 -37.69 -9.81
C GLN A 351 -40.97 -37.13 -11.13
N VAL A 352 -39.74 -37.54 -11.50
CA VAL A 352 -39.09 -37.12 -12.75
C VAL A 352 -39.90 -37.63 -13.96
N PHE A 353 -40.38 -38.84 -13.91
CA PHE A 353 -41.20 -39.46 -14.97
C PHE A 353 -42.70 -39.28 -14.79
N SER A 354 -43.16 -38.59 -13.75
CA SER A 354 -44.58 -38.39 -13.43
C SER A 354 -45.34 -39.73 -13.28
N LEU A 355 -44.68 -40.74 -12.72
CA LEU A 355 -45.22 -42.11 -12.51
C LEU A 355 -45.50 -42.36 -11.01
N PRO A 356 -46.41 -43.26 -10.67
CA PRO A 356 -46.69 -43.61 -9.28
C PRO A 356 -45.52 -44.38 -8.63
N ASN A 357 -45.38 -44.25 -7.29
CA ASN A 357 -44.41 -44.98 -6.48
C ASN A 357 -45.08 -45.98 -5.51
N ALA A 358 -46.26 -46.47 -5.84
CA ALA A 358 -46.99 -47.37 -4.99
C ALA A 358 -46.38 -48.79 -4.95
N VAL A 359 -45.77 -49.21 -6.05
CA VAL A 359 -45.06 -50.47 -6.22
C VAL A 359 -43.72 -50.25 -6.85
N GLY A 360 -42.73 -51.10 -6.53
CA GLY A 360 -41.36 -50.90 -7.06
C GLY A 360 -40.38 -51.94 -6.53
N VAL A 361 -39.09 -51.53 -6.42
CA VAL A 361 -37.97 -52.37 -5.97
C VAL A 361 -38.31 -53.10 -4.65
N THR A 362 -38.86 -52.41 -3.66
CA THR A 362 -39.18 -53.01 -2.36
C THR A 362 -40.23 -54.09 -2.43
N ASN A 363 -41.21 -53.92 -3.31
CA ASN A 363 -42.25 -54.94 -3.51
C ASN A 363 -41.68 -56.10 -4.33
N ALA A 364 -40.90 -55.86 -5.37
CA ALA A 364 -40.28 -56.91 -6.20
C ALA A 364 -39.32 -57.79 -5.37
N LEU A 365 -38.65 -57.26 -4.39
CA LEU A 365 -37.77 -58.00 -3.47
C LEU A 365 -38.54 -58.95 -2.52
N LEU A 366 -39.81 -58.68 -2.29
CA LEU A 366 -40.69 -59.56 -1.47
C LEU A 366 -41.27 -60.72 -2.27
N MET A 367 -41.18 -60.73 -3.59
CA MET A 367 -41.66 -61.80 -4.43
C MET A 367 -40.76 -63.05 -4.34
N PRO A 368 -41.26 -64.25 -4.49
CA PRO A 368 -40.47 -65.49 -4.59
C PRO A 368 -39.52 -65.45 -5.79
N GLU A 369 -38.42 -66.22 -5.71
CA GLU A 369 -37.46 -66.36 -6.82
C GLU A 369 -38.15 -66.88 -8.08
N GLY A 370 -37.77 -66.34 -9.27
CA GLY A 370 -38.35 -66.71 -10.55
C GLY A 370 -39.75 -66.12 -10.84
N SER A 371 -40.25 -65.23 -9.97
CA SER A 371 -41.51 -64.51 -10.19
C SER A 371 -41.43 -63.58 -11.39
N ASP A 372 -42.57 -63.42 -12.10
CA ASP A 372 -42.68 -62.42 -13.15
C ASP A 372 -42.61 -61.03 -12.57
N LEU A 373 -41.57 -60.26 -12.99
CA LEU A 373 -41.32 -58.87 -12.56
C LEU A 373 -41.99 -57.82 -13.48
N SER A 374 -42.61 -58.24 -14.58
CA SER A 374 -43.28 -57.36 -15.54
C SER A 374 -44.35 -56.44 -14.90
N PRO A 375 -45.12 -56.85 -13.84
CA PRO A 375 -46.07 -55.93 -13.23
C PRO A 375 -45.46 -54.73 -12.46
N PHE A 376 -44.19 -54.83 -12.12
CA PHE A 376 -43.44 -53.73 -11.42
C PHE A 376 -42.77 -52.77 -12.39
N LEU A 377 -42.66 -53.13 -13.68
CA LEU A 377 -42.05 -52.36 -14.73
C LEU A 377 -43.05 -51.37 -15.29
N GLN A 378 -42.89 -50.07 -14.98
CA GLN A 378 -43.77 -49.01 -15.44
C GLN A 378 -43.26 -48.49 -16.79
N PRO A 379 -44.05 -48.54 -17.88
CA PRO A 379 -43.66 -47.96 -19.16
C PRO A 379 -43.58 -46.44 -19.01
N THR A 380 -42.55 -45.83 -19.62
CA THR A 380 -42.41 -44.39 -19.69
C THR A 380 -42.94 -43.86 -21.04
N GLU A 381 -43.03 -42.54 -21.21
CA GLU A 381 -43.35 -41.93 -22.50
C GLU A 381 -42.22 -42.11 -23.55
N VAL A 382 -41.03 -42.58 -23.12
CA VAL A 382 -39.90 -42.85 -24.00
C VAL A 382 -39.95 -44.32 -24.45
N GLU A 383 -39.91 -44.53 -25.75
CA GLU A 383 -39.86 -45.85 -26.34
C GLU A 383 -38.63 -46.63 -25.84
N ASN A 384 -38.79 -47.92 -25.55
CA ASN A 384 -37.77 -48.85 -25.00
C ASN A 384 -37.25 -48.46 -23.58
N LEU A 385 -37.97 -47.62 -22.81
CA LEU A 385 -37.60 -47.28 -21.46
C LEU A 385 -38.69 -47.60 -20.46
N TRP A 386 -38.35 -48.38 -19.46
CA TRP A 386 -39.20 -48.72 -18.32
C TRP A 386 -38.57 -48.15 -17.03
N LEU A 387 -39.43 -47.75 -16.11
CA LEU A 387 -39.04 -47.35 -14.76
C LEU A 387 -39.45 -48.47 -13.77
N LEU A 388 -38.49 -48.95 -12.98
CA LEU A 388 -38.74 -49.68 -11.75
C LEU A 388 -38.52 -48.67 -10.60
N SER A 389 -39.62 -48.09 -10.11
CA SER A 389 -39.55 -47.13 -9.00
C SER A 389 -39.16 -47.83 -7.69
N SER A 390 -38.79 -47.06 -6.66
CA SER A 390 -38.35 -47.61 -5.37
C SER A 390 -39.42 -48.43 -4.65
N GLY A 391 -40.70 -48.07 -4.83
CA GLY A 391 -41.79 -48.55 -4.00
C GLY A 391 -41.86 -47.89 -2.62
N PRO A 392 -42.63 -48.44 -1.67
CA PRO A 392 -42.68 -47.94 -0.29
C PRO A 392 -41.32 -47.99 0.39
N GLN A 393 -41.02 -46.98 1.20
CA GLN A 393 -39.74 -46.88 1.90
C GLN A 393 -39.57 -47.98 2.94
N PRO A 394 -38.50 -48.80 2.88
CA PRO A 394 -38.29 -49.88 3.82
C PRO A 394 -37.55 -49.39 5.09
N PRO A 395 -37.64 -50.12 6.21
CA PRO A 395 -36.92 -49.78 7.44
C PRO A 395 -35.40 -50.00 7.35
N ASN A 396 -34.92 -50.91 6.48
CA ASN A 396 -33.54 -51.38 6.36
C ASN A 396 -33.04 -51.38 4.90
N PRO A 397 -32.89 -50.21 4.25
CA PRO A 397 -32.50 -50.10 2.84
C PRO A 397 -31.19 -50.80 2.48
N SER A 398 -30.10 -50.60 3.25
CA SER A 398 -28.78 -51.18 2.96
C SER A 398 -28.79 -52.71 2.97
N GLU A 399 -29.54 -53.34 3.91
CA GLU A 399 -29.65 -54.79 4.00
C GLU A 399 -30.43 -55.37 2.81
N LEU A 400 -31.48 -54.69 2.38
CA LEU A 400 -32.26 -55.10 1.20
C LEU A 400 -31.42 -55.03 -0.08
N LEU A 401 -30.68 -53.95 -0.28
CA LEU A 401 -29.82 -53.77 -1.47
C LEU A 401 -28.64 -54.75 -1.47
N GLY A 402 -28.18 -55.21 -0.30
CA GLY A 402 -27.10 -56.19 -0.16
C GLY A 402 -27.58 -57.63 -0.10
N SER A 403 -28.89 -57.88 -0.17
CA SER A 403 -29.48 -59.25 -0.05
C SER A 403 -29.23 -60.10 -1.29
N HIS A 404 -29.24 -61.43 -1.09
CA HIS A 404 -29.17 -62.36 -2.21
C HIS A 404 -30.38 -62.18 -3.16
N ARG A 405 -31.52 -61.83 -2.62
CA ARG A 405 -32.73 -61.55 -3.40
C ARG A 405 -32.57 -60.36 -4.34
N MET A 406 -31.76 -59.31 -3.97
CA MET A 406 -31.45 -58.24 -4.85
C MET A 406 -30.60 -58.68 -6.06
N SER A 407 -29.63 -59.58 -5.83
CA SER A 407 -28.82 -60.15 -6.92
C SER A 407 -29.67 -60.95 -7.89
N GLU A 408 -30.58 -61.81 -7.37
CA GLU A 408 -31.52 -62.59 -8.19
C GLU A 408 -32.45 -61.67 -8.98
N MET A 409 -33.03 -60.65 -8.35
CA MET A 409 -33.88 -59.70 -9.02
C MET A 409 -33.14 -58.96 -10.17
N ILE A 410 -31.88 -58.58 -9.97
CA ILE A 410 -31.06 -57.97 -11.02
C ILE A 410 -30.88 -58.94 -12.20
N ASP A 411 -30.63 -60.22 -11.93
CA ASP A 411 -30.48 -61.23 -12.99
C ASP A 411 -31.83 -61.55 -13.68
N GLU A 412 -32.93 -61.48 -12.96
CA GLU A 412 -34.30 -61.62 -13.53
C GLU A 412 -34.62 -60.45 -14.45
N LEU A 413 -34.26 -59.14 -14.05
CA LEU A 413 -34.48 -57.96 -14.86
C LEU A 413 -33.76 -58.00 -16.20
N ARG A 414 -32.61 -58.65 -16.31
CA ARG A 414 -31.88 -58.85 -17.58
C ARG A 414 -32.64 -59.62 -18.66
N ARG A 415 -33.73 -60.35 -18.30
CA ARG A 415 -34.61 -60.97 -19.26
C ARG A 415 -35.49 -59.99 -20.02
N TYR A 416 -35.77 -58.81 -19.39
CA TYR A 416 -36.64 -57.77 -19.92
C TYR A 416 -35.92 -56.68 -20.66
N ALA A 417 -34.61 -56.42 -20.32
CA ALA A 417 -33.84 -55.32 -20.84
C ALA A 417 -32.40 -55.69 -21.23
N ASP A 418 -31.86 -54.95 -22.19
CA ASP A 418 -30.48 -55.08 -22.65
C ASP A 418 -29.53 -54.17 -21.81
N MET A 419 -30.11 -53.23 -21.05
CA MET A 419 -29.38 -52.32 -20.17
C MET A 419 -30.16 -52.00 -18.91
N LEU A 420 -29.51 -52.12 -17.76
CA LEU A 420 -30.06 -51.74 -16.45
C LEU A 420 -29.28 -50.51 -15.94
N VAL A 421 -29.97 -49.42 -15.63
CA VAL A 421 -29.40 -48.19 -15.06
C VAL A 421 -29.94 -48.05 -13.64
N PHE A 422 -29.05 -47.97 -12.66
CA PHE A 422 -29.40 -47.86 -11.25
C PHE A 422 -29.11 -46.45 -10.72
N ASP A 423 -30.11 -45.76 -10.19
CA ASP A 423 -29.89 -44.52 -9.41
C ASP A 423 -29.72 -44.89 -7.94
N SER A 424 -28.61 -44.54 -7.33
CA SER A 424 -28.28 -44.89 -5.95
C SER A 424 -28.09 -43.66 -5.06
N PRO A 425 -28.22 -43.77 -3.73
CA PRO A 425 -27.93 -42.64 -2.84
C PRO A 425 -26.44 -42.24 -2.85
N PRO A 426 -26.09 -41.04 -2.35
CA PRO A 426 -24.71 -40.55 -2.32
C PRO A 426 -23.83 -41.37 -1.38
N THR A 427 -22.58 -41.61 -1.78
CA THR A 427 -21.62 -42.51 -1.11
C THR A 427 -21.13 -42.04 0.24
N LEU A 428 -20.97 -40.69 0.44
CA LEU A 428 -20.54 -40.16 1.72
C LEU A 428 -21.62 -40.13 2.79
N ALA A 429 -22.90 -40.19 2.38
CA ALA A 429 -24.01 -40.14 3.30
C ALA A 429 -24.37 -41.50 3.85
N VAL A 430 -24.30 -42.56 3.02
CA VAL A 430 -24.77 -43.93 3.36
C VAL A 430 -23.97 -45.00 2.60
N THR A 431 -23.99 -46.23 3.14
CA THR A 431 -23.25 -47.37 2.57
C THR A 431 -24.00 -48.09 1.43
N ASP A 432 -25.24 -47.73 1.16
CA ASP A 432 -26.14 -48.36 0.21
C ASP A 432 -25.54 -48.50 -1.20
N ALA A 433 -24.93 -47.40 -1.71
CA ALA A 433 -24.27 -47.38 -3.00
C ALA A 433 -23.05 -48.33 -3.05
N ALA A 434 -22.24 -48.37 -1.99
CA ALA A 434 -21.07 -49.24 -1.92
C ALA A 434 -21.44 -50.73 -1.88
N VAL A 435 -22.54 -51.04 -1.24
CA VAL A 435 -23.09 -52.43 -1.18
C VAL A 435 -23.60 -52.86 -2.56
N LEU A 436 -24.38 -52.01 -3.23
CA LEU A 436 -24.96 -52.30 -4.53
C LEU A 436 -23.90 -52.36 -5.65
N ALA A 437 -22.84 -51.51 -5.55
CA ALA A 437 -21.75 -51.42 -6.55
C ALA A 437 -21.08 -52.78 -6.85
N ARG A 438 -21.04 -53.73 -5.88
CA ARG A 438 -20.45 -55.06 -6.07
C ARG A 438 -21.17 -55.91 -7.10
N GLN A 439 -22.42 -55.58 -7.42
CA GLN A 439 -23.29 -56.31 -8.34
C GLN A 439 -23.34 -55.64 -9.72
N MET A 440 -22.65 -54.52 -9.90
CA MET A 440 -22.65 -53.68 -11.12
C MET A 440 -21.45 -54.00 -12.00
N ASP A 441 -21.60 -53.80 -13.31
CA ASP A 441 -20.51 -53.91 -14.27
C ASP A 441 -19.71 -52.60 -14.34
N GLY A 442 -20.37 -51.46 -14.03
CA GLY A 442 -19.75 -50.15 -13.97
C GLY A 442 -20.45 -49.19 -12.99
N VAL A 443 -19.69 -48.30 -12.38
CA VAL A 443 -20.19 -47.23 -11.52
C VAL A 443 -19.76 -45.87 -12.07
N LEU A 444 -20.72 -44.98 -12.25
CA LEU A 444 -20.50 -43.62 -12.67
C LEU A 444 -20.61 -42.67 -11.47
N LEU A 445 -19.53 -42.01 -11.13
CA LEU A 445 -19.52 -41.00 -10.09
C LEU A 445 -19.87 -39.64 -10.69
N VAL A 446 -20.94 -39.04 -10.21
CA VAL A 446 -21.35 -37.66 -10.58
C VAL A 446 -20.75 -36.68 -9.58
N VAL A 447 -20.06 -35.65 -10.07
CA VAL A 447 -19.42 -34.63 -9.27
C VAL A 447 -19.92 -33.27 -9.72
N GLU A 448 -20.37 -32.43 -8.80
CA GLU A 448 -20.81 -31.06 -9.08
C GLU A 448 -19.62 -30.08 -9.06
N SER A 449 -19.40 -29.43 -10.21
CA SER A 449 -18.33 -28.43 -10.33
C SER A 449 -18.57 -27.24 -9.39
N ALA A 450 -17.50 -26.72 -8.76
CA ALA A 450 -17.49 -25.61 -7.83
C ALA A 450 -18.31 -25.81 -6.54
N SER A 451 -18.76 -27.06 -6.24
CA SER A 451 -19.50 -27.41 -5.04
C SER A 451 -18.84 -28.56 -4.28
N THR A 452 -18.43 -29.60 -5.01
CA THR A 452 -17.75 -30.78 -4.43
C THR A 452 -16.31 -30.39 -4.09
N ARG A 453 -15.88 -30.66 -2.85
CA ARG A 453 -14.52 -30.38 -2.38
C ARG A 453 -13.59 -31.58 -2.58
N GLU A 454 -12.32 -31.27 -2.81
CA GLU A 454 -11.24 -32.25 -2.70
C GLU A 454 -11.09 -32.60 -1.20
N VAL A 455 -11.41 -33.84 -0.81
CA VAL A 455 -11.29 -34.30 0.60
C VAL A 455 -10.05 -35.17 0.74
#